data_b7e19112b579a4752c7f6b8baaaedfcf
#
_entry.id   b7e19112b579a4752c7f6b8baaaedfcf
#
_cell.length_a   1.000
_cell.length_b   1.000
_cell.length_c   1.000
_cell.angle_alpha   90.00
_cell.angle_beta   90.00
_cell.angle_gamma   90.00
#
_symmetry.space_group_name_H-M   'P 1'
#
loop_
_entity.id
_entity.type
_entity.pdbx_description
1 polymer ?
#
loop_
_entity_poly.entity_id
_entity_poly.type
_entity_poly.pdbx_seq_one_letter_code
_entity_poly.pdbx_strand_id
1 'polypeptide(L)' 'MGTKLIDIHQLSDKISLKPKTIRNRLHEDTFPLKPVKQGGRKNFWLESDVDEYIEALKRGRGRLT' A
#
# COMPACT_ATOMS: atom_id res chain seq x y z
N MET A 1 10.79 15.35 5.32
CA MET A 1 10.86 15.28 4.71
C MET A 1 10.58 14.33 3.86
N GLY A 2 10.39 13.88 3.25
CA GLY A 2 10.20 12.88 2.67
C GLY A 2 9.01 12.54 2.07
N THR A 3 8.54 13.10 1.14
CA THR A 3 7.43 12.59 0.48
C THR A 3 7.96 11.74 -0.62
N LYS A 4 8.16 10.53 -0.38
CA LYS A 4 8.61 9.62 -1.40
C LYS A 4 7.43 8.78 -1.87
N LEU A 5 7.25 8.71 -3.19
CA LEU A 5 6.19 7.92 -3.77
C LEU A 5 6.76 6.59 -4.26
N ILE A 6 6.01 5.54 -4.08
CA ILE A 6 6.39 4.21 -4.56
C ILE A 6 5.30 3.71 -5.48
N ASP A 7 5.68 2.88 -6.44
CA ASP A 7 4.73 2.33 -7.39
C ASP A 7 4.16 0.99 -6.88
N ILE A 8 3.32 0.36 -7.68
CA ILE A 8 2.66 -0.86 -7.26
C ILE A 8 3.64 -2.01 -7.05
N HIS A 9 4.72 -2.02 -7.81
CA HIS A 9 5.71 -3.09 -7.66
C HIS A 9 6.47 -2.95 -6.36
N GLN A 10 6.85 -1.73 -6.02
CA GLN A 10 7.52 -1.46 -4.76
C GLN A 10 6.58 -1.72 -3.59
N LEU A 11 5.32 -1.31 -3.74
CA LEU A 11 4.33 -1.56 -2.70
C LEU A 11 4.14 -3.06 -2.50
N SER A 12 4.02 -3.79 -3.59
CA SER A 12 3.85 -5.24 -3.56
C SER A 12 4.98 -5.90 -2.77
N ASP A 13 6.19 -5.45 -3.01
CA ASP A 13 7.35 -6.00 -2.33
C ASP A 13 7.32 -5.68 -0.83
N LYS A 14 6.90 -4.48 -0.48
CA LYS A 14 6.88 -4.07 0.92
C LYS A 14 5.83 -4.81 1.74
N ILE A 15 4.67 -5.05 1.17
CA ILE A 15 3.57 -5.66 1.93
C ILE A 15 3.35 -7.12 1.57
N SER A 16 4.20 -7.67 0.73
CA SER A 16 4.17 -9.09 0.37
C SER A 16 2.86 -9.53 -0.27
N LEU A 17 2.27 -8.66 -1.05
CA LEU A 17 1.10 -9.00 -1.83
C LEU A 17 1.43 -8.86 -3.30
N LYS A 18 0.84 -9.70 -4.12
CA LYS A 18 1.09 -9.61 -5.56
C LYS A 18 0.43 -8.36 -6.14
N PRO A 19 1.03 -7.76 -7.16
CA PRO A 19 0.42 -6.58 -7.78
C PRO A 19 -1.00 -6.82 -8.24
N LYS A 20 -1.29 -8.00 -8.75
CA LYS A 20 -2.63 -8.33 -9.18
C LYS A 20 -3.62 -8.29 -8.03
N THR A 21 -3.21 -8.79 -6.87
CA THR A 21 -4.05 -8.76 -5.68
C THR A 21 -4.34 -7.32 -5.26
N ILE A 22 -3.31 -6.48 -5.31
CA ILE A 22 -3.47 -5.07 -4.96
C ILE A 22 -4.45 -4.40 -5.92
N ARG A 23 -4.31 -4.66 -7.21
CA ARG A 23 -5.21 -4.07 -8.21
C ARG A 23 -6.64 -4.51 -7.99
N ASN A 24 -6.83 -5.79 -7.69
CA ASN A 24 -8.18 -6.30 -7.45
C ASN A 24 -8.81 -5.62 -6.25
N ARG A 25 -8.05 -5.45 -5.19
CA ARG A 25 -8.58 -4.81 -3.99
C ARG A 25 -8.87 -3.34 -4.21
N LEU A 26 -8.05 -2.68 -5.01
CA LEU A 26 -8.32 -1.29 -5.38
C LEU A 26 -9.62 -1.19 -6.17
N HIS A 27 -9.82 -2.12 -7.07
CA HIS A 27 -11.02 -2.13 -7.89
C HIS A 27 -12.27 -2.36 -7.04
N GLU A 28 -12.15 -3.18 -6.01
CA GLU A 28 -13.26 -3.47 -5.12
C GLU A 28 -13.39 -2.46 -3.99
N ASP A 29 -12.47 -1.50 -3.96
CA ASP A 29 -12.47 -0.46 -2.94
C ASP A 29 -12.32 -1.05 -1.53
N THR A 30 -11.57 -2.12 -1.43
CA THR A 30 -11.34 -2.77 -0.14
C THR A 30 -9.91 -2.60 0.35
N PHE A 31 -9.05 -1.97 -0.43
CA PHE A 31 -7.67 -1.78 -0.05
C PHE A 31 -7.55 -0.59 0.91
N PRO A 32 -6.88 -0.77 2.03
CA PRO A 32 -6.83 0.28 3.05
C PRO A 32 -5.98 1.49 2.67
N LEU A 33 -5.04 1.32 1.75
CA LEU A 33 -4.18 2.40 1.32
C LEU A 33 -4.73 3.01 0.04
N LYS A 34 -4.88 4.31 0.03
CA LYS A 34 -5.40 4.99 -1.16
C LYS A 34 -4.26 5.49 -2.02
N PRO A 35 -4.31 5.23 -3.31
CA PRO A 35 -3.23 5.66 -4.19
C PRO A 35 -3.31 7.15 -4.51
N VAL A 36 -2.14 7.70 -4.77
CA VAL A 36 -2.01 9.05 -5.27
C VAL A 36 -1.73 8.93 -6.76
N LYS A 37 -2.50 9.60 -7.57
CA LYS A 37 -2.29 9.52 -9.01
C LYS A 37 -1.39 10.64 -9.47
N GLN A 38 -0.30 10.24 -10.10
CA GLN A 38 0.63 11.19 -10.65
C GLN A 38 0.61 11.01 -12.14
N GLY A 39 0.40 12.02 -12.88
CA GLY A 39 0.35 11.93 -14.31
C GLY A 39 -0.88 11.24 -14.85
N GLY A 40 -1.82 10.91 -14.00
CA GLY A 40 -3.11 10.43 -14.42
C GLY A 40 -3.25 8.95 -14.73
N ARG A 41 -2.14 8.24 -14.90
CA ARG A 41 -2.27 6.86 -15.27
C ARG A 41 -1.81 5.88 -14.25
N LYS A 42 -0.74 6.15 -13.58
CA LYS A 42 -0.18 5.20 -12.63
C LYS A 42 -0.59 5.54 -11.22
N ASN A 43 -0.72 4.50 -10.42
CA ASN A 43 -1.01 4.67 -9.02
C ASN A 43 0.30 4.66 -8.23
N PHE A 44 0.43 5.57 -7.31
CA PHE A 44 1.56 5.63 -6.42
C PHE A 44 1.05 5.73 -5.00
N TRP A 45 1.90 5.42 -4.05
CA TRP A 45 1.56 5.51 -2.64
C TRP A 45 2.66 6.25 -1.92
N LEU A 46 2.31 6.97 -0.88
CA LEU A 46 3.32 7.61 -0.04
C LEU A 46 4.02 6.54 0.77
N GLU A 47 5.33 6.55 0.74
CA GLU A 47 6.08 5.54 1.47
C GLU A 47 5.76 5.59 2.96
N SER A 48 5.60 6.78 3.51
CA SER A 48 5.27 6.91 4.93
C SER A 48 3.93 6.28 5.27
N ASP A 49 2.94 6.40 4.39
CA ASP A 49 1.65 5.78 4.61
C ASP A 49 1.78 4.26 4.61
N VAL A 50 2.58 3.74 3.71
CA VAL A 50 2.80 2.30 3.63
C VAL A 50 3.50 1.80 4.88
N ASP A 51 4.48 2.54 5.36
CA ASP A 51 5.18 2.16 6.57
C ASP A 51 4.25 2.14 7.77
N GLU A 52 3.36 3.11 7.86
CA GLU A 52 2.38 3.13 8.94
C GLU A 52 1.44 1.95 8.86
N TYR A 53 1.04 1.59 7.65
CA TYR A 53 0.19 0.43 7.44
C TYR A 53 0.88 -0.84 7.92
N ILE A 54 2.15 -1.00 7.60
CA ILE A 54 2.91 -2.16 8.02
C ILE A 54 3.02 -2.21 9.53
N GLU A 55 3.25 -1.07 10.17
CA GLU A 55 3.30 -1.01 11.63
C GLU A 55 1.97 -1.43 12.24
N ALA A 56 0.88 -0.98 11.65
CA ALA A 56 -0.44 -1.35 12.14
C ALA A 56 -0.68 -2.85 12.00
N LEU A 57 -0.20 -3.44 10.92
CA LEU A 57 -0.32 -4.88 10.73
C LEU A 57 0.44 -5.64 11.80
N LYS A 58 1.63 -5.19 12.13
CA LYS A 58 2.41 -5.84 13.16
C LYS A 58 1.69 -5.83 14.49
N ARG A 59 1.10 -4.70 14.84
CA ARG A 59 0.38 -4.61 16.09
C ARG A 59 -0.86 -5.47 16.07
N GLY A 60 -1.58 -5.45 14.96
CA GLY A 60 -2.79 -6.23 14.83
C GLY A 60 -2.53 -7.71 14.94
N ARG A 61 -1.41 -8.16 14.38
CA ARG A 61 -1.11 -9.59 14.43
C ARG A 61 -0.88 -10.04 15.85
N GLY A 62 -0.16 -9.26 16.62
CA GLY A 62 0.09 -9.62 17.99
C GLY A 62 -1.17 -9.76 18.79
N ARG A 63 -2.21 -9.04 18.42
CA ARG A 63 -3.44 -9.11 19.18
C ARG A 63 -4.34 -10.24 18.75
N LEU A 64 -4.27 -10.61 17.50
CA LEU A 64 -5.16 -11.64 16.99
C LEU A 64 -4.78 -13.03 17.43
N THR A 65 -3.60 -13.21 17.89
CA THR A 65 -3.18 -14.52 18.36
C THR A 65 -3.26 -14.64 19.88
#